data_0445fe7a5b8e8137078a30d1d7bacad8
#
_entry.id   0445fe7a5b8e8137078a30d1d7bacad8
#
_cell.length_a   1.000
_cell.length_b   1.000
_cell.length_c   1.000
_cell.angle_alpha   90.00
_cell.angle_beta   90.00
_cell.angle_gamma   90.00
#
_symmetry.space_group_name_H-M   'P 1'
#
loop_
_entity.id
_entity.type
_entity.pdbx_description
1 polymer ?
#
loop_
_entity_poly.entity_id
_entity_poly.type
_entity_poly.pdbx_seq_one_letter_code
_entity_poly.pdbx_strand_id
1 'polypeptide(L)'
;MDSIAILDFGSQYAQIIARRVREVQVYCELFSWDAPMKDILAIGPKGFILSGGPKSVYEKDAPYIQDFIFQTGLPILGICYGMQALTHALNGEVSSSQAREYGHAEITPLVSDSLVSSLSKVWMSHGDRITRMPEGFIALASSGNSPFAAIGDMGRKYFGVQFHPEVNHTPNGSQLIKHFVLDVCGVRPNWTPASIIDEAVVRIRQQVGSEPVLAAVSGGVDSTVAAALVHRAIGDQLVAVFVDTGLMRKDEGEQVTMAFRNNLNAELVSVDASEKFLSALQGVTDPEQKRRIVGEKFIRVFEEQAKKLGQPRFLVQGTIYPDVVESSAPDRNKAEKIKTHHNVGGLPEDMQFELVEPLRYLFKDEVRAVGEELGLPRLLVWRQPFPGPGLTVRCLGEVTRERVARLQAADAILIDELSKAGFLGRRNAISSITPIKTGSLSAGRTGPLTARPTAPLASEPITPVAQAFVVLLPVRSVGVMGDQRTYQETAAIRAVTTEDFMTADWARLPHDLLAKVANRIVNEVDGINRVVYDITSKPPATIEWE
;
A
#
# COMPACT_ATOMS: atom_id res chain seq x y z
N MET A 1 -6.48 21.83 -8.23
CA MET A 1 -6.45 20.57 -9.01
C MET A 1 -7.85 20.09 -9.29
N ASP A 2 -8.08 19.43 -10.47
CA ASP A 2 -9.33 18.72 -10.69
C ASP A 2 -9.36 17.47 -9.79
N SER A 3 -10.52 17.13 -9.22
CA SER A 3 -10.62 16.04 -8.24
C SER A 3 -11.88 15.20 -8.42
N ILE A 4 -11.90 14.02 -7.80
CA ILE A 4 -13.06 13.15 -7.64
C ILE A 4 -13.33 12.96 -6.14
N ALA A 5 -14.57 13.15 -5.72
CA ALA A 5 -15.01 12.80 -4.37
C ALA A 5 -15.54 11.36 -4.35
N ILE A 6 -15.04 10.55 -3.44
CA ILE A 6 -15.50 9.16 -3.26
C ILE A 6 -16.26 9.10 -1.93
N LEU A 7 -17.53 8.70 -1.98
CA LEU A 7 -18.36 8.51 -0.78
C LEU A 7 -18.32 7.05 -0.36
N ASP A 8 -17.88 6.81 0.87
CA ASP A 8 -17.78 5.47 1.45
C ASP A 8 -19.04 5.10 2.22
N PHE A 9 -19.74 4.10 1.74
CA PHE A 9 -20.91 3.50 2.38
C PHE A 9 -20.58 2.29 3.27
N GLY A 10 -19.30 2.14 3.66
CA GLY A 10 -18.80 1.05 4.49
C GLY A 10 -18.21 -0.11 3.69
N SER A 11 -17.71 0.14 2.48
CA SER A 11 -17.12 -0.88 1.62
C SER A 11 -15.70 -1.24 2.07
N GLN A 12 -15.40 -2.53 2.14
CA GLN A 12 -14.02 -3.00 2.27
C GLN A 12 -13.13 -2.63 1.05
N TYR A 13 -13.74 -2.23 -0.07
CA TYR A 13 -13.03 -1.90 -1.33
C TYR A 13 -12.94 -0.39 -1.60
N ALA A 14 -13.44 0.47 -0.71
CA ALA A 14 -13.44 1.92 -0.92
C ALA A 14 -12.03 2.49 -1.20
N GLN A 15 -11.02 2.01 -0.47
CA GLN A 15 -9.62 2.40 -0.71
C GLN A 15 -9.10 1.93 -2.08
N ILE A 16 -9.58 0.79 -2.58
CA ILE A 16 -9.20 0.29 -3.91
C ILE A 16 -9.79 1.19 -5.00
N ILE A 17 -11.03 1.69 -4.81
CA ILE A 17 -11.62 2.68 -5.73
C ILE A 17 -10.72 3.92 -5.80
N ALA A 18 -10.33 4.48 -4.63
CA ALA A 18 -9.44 5.63 -4.57
C ALA A 18 -8.11 5.36 -5.29
N ARG A 19 -7.53 4.19 -5.09
CA ARG A 19 -6.30 3.79 -5.76
C ARG A 19 -6.46 3.73 -7.28
N ARG A 20 -7.57 3.19 -7.81
CA ARG A 20 -7.84 3.17 -9.26
C ARG A 20 -7.95 4.56 -9.87
N VAL A 21 -8.56 5.51 -9.15
CA VAL A 21 -8.61 6.92 -9.57
C VAL A 21 -7.21 7.54 -9.59
N ARG A 22 -6.37 7.25 -8.58
CA ARG A 22 -5.00 7.73 -8.49
C ARG A 22 -4.08 7.14 -9.57
N GLU A 23 -4.29 5.88 -9.95
CA GLU A 23 -3.56 5.22 -11.04
C GLU A 23 -3.73 5.94 -12.41
N VAL A 24 -4.79 6.68 -12.59
CA VAL A 24 -4.99 7.54 -13.79
C VAL A 24 -4.56 9.00 -13.57
N GLN A 25 -3.73 9.24 -12.55
CA GLN A 25 -3.13 10.54 -12.22
C GLN A 25 -4.18 11.62 -11.89
N VAL A 26 -5.25 11.24 -11.22
CA VAL A 26 -6.31 12.16 -10.78
C VAL A 26 -6.38 12.16 -9.26
N TYR A 27 -6.44 13.37 -8.67
CA TYR A 27 -6.63 13.52 -7.24
C TYR A 27 -8.03 13.05 -6.82
N CYS A 28 -8.13 12.35 -5.70
CA CYS A 28 -9.40 11.99 -5.09
C CYS A 28 -9.27 11.92 -3.56
N GLU A 29 -10.37 12.13 -2.87
CA GLU A 29 -10.48 11.88 -1.44
C GLU A 29 -11.67 10.98 -1.13
N LEU A 30 -11.50 10.19 -0.07
CA LEU A 30 -12.52 9.30 0.47
C LEU A 30 -13.20 9.98 1.65
N PHE A 31 -14.50 10.15 1.57
CA PHE A 31 -15.34 10.75 2.60
C PHE A 31 -16.35 9.73 3.11
N SER A 32 -16.68 9.76 4.39
CA SER A 32 -17.86 9.07 4.89
C SER A 32 -19.11 9.59 4.16
N TRP A 33 -20.08 8.73 3.92
CA TRP A 33 -21.35 9.10 3.27
C TRP A 33 -22.08 10.26 3.92
N ASP A 34 -21.90 10.46 5.24
CA ASP A 34 -22.49 11.52 6.07
C ASP A 34 -21.55 12.71 6.32
N ALA A 35 -20.41 12.76 5.63
CA ALA A 35 -19.46 13.85 5.78
C ALA A 35 -20.11 15.22 5.45
N PRO A 36 -19.70 16.30 6.14
CA PRO A 36 -20.25 17.62 5.90
C PRO A 36 -20.05 18.10 4.44
N MET A 37 -21.09 18.64 3.83
CA MET A 37 -21.08 19.19 2.49
C MET A 37 -19.86 20.10 2.22
N LYS A 38 -19.53 20.99 3.18
CA LYS A 38 -18.41 21.92 3.06
C LYS A 38 -17.07 21.22 2.85
N ASP A 39 -16.86 20.07 3.52
CA ASP A 39 -15.61 19.34 3.48
C ASP A 39 -15.48 18.58 2.13
N ILE A 40 -16.59 17.99 1.66
CA ILE A 40 -16.64 17.33 0.35
C ILE A 40 -16.43 18.33 -0.80
N LEU A 41 -17.08 19.48 -0.74
CA LEU A 41 -16.96 20.48 -1.80
C LEU A 41 -15.64 21.27 -1.75
N ALA A 42 -14.93 21.26 -0.63
CA ALA A 42 -13.63 21.95 -0.48
C ALA A 42 -12.56 21.44 -1.44
N ILE A 43 -12.62 20.18 -1.86
CA ILE A 43 -11.67 19.61 -2.84
C ILE A 43 -12.00 20.01 -4.30
N GLY A 44 -13.12 20.72 -4.56
CA GLY A 44 -13.54 21.11 -5.90
C GLY A 44 -13.85 19.92 -6.82
N PRO A 45 -14.72 18.96 -6.43
CA PRO A 45 -14.91 17.73 -7.19
C PRO A 45 -15.52 18.02 -8.57
N LYS A 46 -15.12 17.21 -9.56
CA LYS A 46 -15.69 17.18 -10.91
C LYS A 46 -16.63 16.00 -11.13
N GLY A 47 -16.75 15.13 -10.16
CA GLY A 47 -17.65 13.97 -10.16
C GLY A 47 -17.60 13.23 -8.85
N PHE A 48 -18.54 12.33 -8.65
CA PHE A 48 -18.69 11.50 -7.47
C PHE A 48 -18.61 10.02 -7.81
N ILE A 49 -17.93 9.24 -6.97
CA ILE A 49 -18.00 7.78 -6.98
C ILE A 49 -18.61 7.35 -5.65
N LEU A 50 -19.65 6.55 -5.70
CA LEU A 50 -20.36 5.99 -4.57
C LEU A 50 -19.91 4.55 -4.39
N SER A 51 -19.30 4.22 -3.27
CA SER A 51 -18.73 2.89 -3.02
C SER A 51 -19.81 1.81 -2.82
N GLY A 52 -19.39 0.56 -2.70
CA GLY A 52 -20.19 -0.51 -2.14
C GLY A 52 -20.52 -0.30 -0.66
N GLY A 53 -21.29 -1.21 -0.08
CA GLY A 53 -21.64 -1.19 1.34
C GLY A 53 -22.28 -2.50 1.79
N PRO A 54 -22.27 -2.80 3.10
CA PRO A 54 -22.75 -4.08 3.64
C PRO A 54 -24.25 -4.12 3.88
N LYS A 55 -24.95 -2.97 3.83
CA LYS A 55 -26.37 -2.84 4.18
C LYS A 55 -27.27 -2.93 2.95
N SER A 56 -28.57 -3.11 3.17
CA SER A 56 -29.61 -2.96 2.16
C SER A 56 -30.23 -1.56 2.24
N VAL A 57 -30.50 -0.93 1.09
CA VAL A 57 -30.98 0.48 1.02
C VAL A 57 -32.34 0.73 1.70
N TYR A 58 -33.11 -0.32 1.95
CA TYR A 58 -34.40 -0.26 2.65
C TYR A 58 -34.30 -0.51 4.17
N GLU A 59 -33.09 -0.73 4.72
CA GLU A 59 -32.88 -0.81 6.16
C GLU A 59 -32.97 0.57 6.81
N LYS A 60 -33.49 0.62 8.04
CA LYS A 60 -33.77 1.88 8.74
C LYS A 60 -32.54 2.78 8.89
N ASP A 61 -31.35 2.18 9.11
CA ASP A 61 -30.11 2.89 9.35
C ASP A 61 -29.15 2.72 8.16
N ALA A 62 -29.69 2.56 6.93
CA ALA A 62 -28.91 2.44 5.73
C ALA A 62 -28.25 3.77 5.36
N PRO A 63 -26.98 3.77 4.95
CA PRO A 63 -26.34 4.95 4.36
C PRO A 63 -27.13 5.47 3.15
N TYR A 64 -27.23 6.78 2.99
CA TYR A 64 -27.97 7.41 1.89
C TYR A 64 -27.15 8.49 1.20
N ILE A 65 -27.57 8.90 0.02
CA ILE A 65 -26.95 9.98 -0.75
C ILE A 65 -27.54 11.31 -0.27
N GLN A 66 -26.70 12.23 0.17
CA GLN A 66 -27.14 13.56 0.59
C GLN A 66 -27.64 14.38 -0.62
N ASP A 67 -28.72 15.13 -0.47
CA ASP A 67 -29.42 15.84 -1.55
C ASP A 67 -28.51 16.83 -2.30
N PHE A 68 -27.55 17.45 -1.61
CA PHE A 68 -26.66 18.42 -2.25
C PHE A 68 -25.82 17.79 -3.38
N ILE A 69 -25.55 16.47 -3.34
CA ILE A 69 -24.82 15.77 -4.38
C ILE A 69 -25.53 15.91 -5.72
N PHE A 70 -26.85 15.70 -5.75
CA PHE A 70 -27.67 15.87 -6.94
C PHE A 70 -27.75 17.35 -7.38
N GLN A 71 -27.76 18.29 -6.42
CA GLN A 71 -27.80 19.74 -6.70
C GLN A 71 -26.54 20.26 -7.38
N THR A 72 -25.40 19.54 -7.25
CA THR A 72 -24.15 19.92 -7.96
C THR A 72 -24.25 19.74 -9.46
N GLY A 73 -25.14 18.89 -9.97
CA GLY A 73 -25.22 18.53 -11.39
C GLY A 73 -24.01 17.78 -11.94
N LEU A 74 -23.11 17.32 -11.06
CA LEU A 74 -21.88 16.62 -11.46
C LEU A 74 -22.15 15.15 -11.77
N PRO A 75 -21.32 14.50 -12.61
CA PRO A 75 -21.41 13.08 -12.90
C PRO A 75 -21.32 12.21 -11.64
N ILE A 76 -22.08 11.09 -11.63
CA ILE A 76 -22.11 10.13 -10.51
C ILE A 76 -21.89 8.71 -11.05
N LEU A 77 -21.00 7.94 -10.40
CA LEU A 77 -20.84 6.50 -10.62
C LEU A 77 -21.16 5.75 -9.32
N GLY A 78 -22.23 4.98 -9.28
CA GLY A 78 -22.55 4.08 -8.17
C GLY A 78 -21.99 2.67 -8.39
N ILE A 79 -21.32 2.12 -7.40
CA ILE A 79 -20.72 0.77 -7.42
C ILE A 79 -21.47 -0.09 -6.39
N CYS A 80 -22.03 -1.21 -6.80
CA CYS A 80 -22.73 -2.18 -5.96
C CYS A 80 -23.82 -1.50 -5.10
N TYR A 81 -23.61 -1.35 -3.79
CA TYR A 81 -24.52 -0.59 -2.93
C TYR A 81 -24.74 0.85 -3.42
N GLY A 82 -23.68 1.53 -3.88
CA GLY A 82 -23.80 2.90 -4.43
C GLY A 82 -24.74 3.00 -5.63
N MET A 83 -24.79 1.98 -6.50
CA MET A 83 -25.80 1.88 -7.58
C MET A 83 -27.21 1.72 -7.00
N GLN A 84 -27.36 0.90 -5.98
CA GLN A 84 -28.67 0.67 -5.33
C GLN A 84 -29.14 1.93 -4.59
N ALA A 85 -28.24 2.61 -3.88
CA ALA A 85 -28.53 3.89 -3.23
C ALA A 85 -28.92 4.99 -4.23
N LEU A 86 -28.25 5.07 -5.38
CA LEU A 86 -28.58 5.98 -6.47
C LEU A 86 -29.98 5.66 -7.05
N THR A 87 -30.28 4.37 -7.26
CA THR A 87 -31.58 3.91 -7.72
C THR A 87 -32.67 4.28 -6.73
N HIS A 88 -32.49 3.99 -5.45
CA HIS A 88 -33.45 4.28 -4.40
C HIS A 88 -33.70 5.79 -4.23
N ALA A 89 -32.65 6.61 -4.20
CA ALA A 89 -32.74 8.07 -4.07
C ALA A 89 -33.49 8.73 -5.24
N LEU A 90 -33.49 8.10 -6.42
CA LEU A 90 -34.19 8.59 -7.62
C LEU A 90 -35.52 7.88 -7.88
N ASN A 91 -36.15 7.31 -6.84
CA ASN A 91 -37.46 6.63 -6.87
C ASN A 91 -37.50 5.37 -7.73
N GLY A 92 -36.39 4.69 -7.97
CA GLY A 92 -36.36 3.32 -8.45
C GLY A 92 -36.65 2.32 -7.31
N GLU A 93 -36.66 1.01 -7.65
CA GLU A 93 -36.92 -0.02 -6.64
C GLU A 93 -35.77 -1.03 -6.56
N VAL A 94 -35.38 -1.33 -5.31
CA VAL A 94 -34.39 -2.35 -4.95
C VAL A 94 -35.05 -3.35 -4.02
N SER A 95 -34.86 -4.63 -4.27
CA SER A 95 -35.41 -5.69 -3.41
C SER A 95 -34.42 -6.82 -3.22
N SER A 96 -34.60 -7.59 -2.16
CA SER A 96 -33.78 -8.77 -1.92
C SER A 96 -33.99 -9.82 -3.02
N SER A 97 -32.90 -10.47 -3.41
CA SER A 97 -32.93 -11.52 -4.41
C SER A 97 -32.77 -12.88 -3.76
N GLN A 98 -33.60 -13.86 -4.19
CA GLN A 98 -33.40 -15.26 -3.83
C GLN A 98 -32.15 -15.84 -4.51
N ALA A 99 -31.79 -15.34 -5.68
CA ALA A 99 -30.59 -15.69 -6.43
C ALA A 99 -29.50 -14.65 -6.16
N ARG A 100 -28.71 -14.90 -5.11
CA ARG A 100 -27.55 -14.04 -4.75
C ARG A 100 -26.41 -14.27 -5.73
N GLU A 101 -25.63 -13.23 -5.99
CA GLU A 101 -24.46 -13.31 -6.86
C GLU A 101 -23.19 -12.98 -6.05
N TYR A 102 -22.34 -13.98 -5.83
CA TYR A 102 -21.03 -13.84 -5.19
C TYR A 102 -19.97 -14.51 -6.05
N GLY A 103 -18.87 -13.80 -6.31
CA GLY A 103 -17.77 -14.29 -7.12
C GLY A 103 -17.85 -13.88 -8.59
N HIS A 104 -17.28 -14.69 -9.47
CA HIS A 104 -17.26 -14.41 -10.90
C HIS A 104 -18.65 -14.59 -11.52
N ALA A 105 -19.05 -13.58 -12.30
CA ALA A 105 -20.25 -13.62 -13.13
C ALA A 105 -19.95 -13.11 -14.55
N GLU A 106 -20.72 -13.56 -15.52
CA GLU A 106 -20.68 -13.06 -16.89
C GLU A 106 -21.77 -12.00 -17.07
N ILE A 107 -21.42 -10.90 -17.72
CA ILE A 107 -22.36 -9.85 -18.10
C ILE A 107 -22.46 -9.75 -19.62
N THR A 108 -23.65 -9.37 -20.08
CA THR A 108 -23.92 -9.08 -21.48
C THR A 108 -24.17 -7.58 -21.64
N PRO A 109 -23.28 -6.83 -22.30
CA PRO A 109 -23.53 -5.44 -22.66
C PRO A 109 -24.72 -5.31 -23.56
N LEU A 110 -25.61 -4.35 -23.30
CA LEU A 110 -26.85 -4.09 -24.05
C LEU A 110 -26.73 -2.85 -24.93
N VAL A 111 -25.77 -1.98 -24.66
CA VAL A 111 -25.55 -0.75 -25.41
C VAL A 111 -24.10 -0.70 -25.88
N SER A 112 -23.91 -0.48 -27.17
CA SER A 112 -22.56 -0.27 -27.76
C SER A 112 -21.96 1.04 -27.25
N ASP A 113 -20.62 1.10 -27.18
CA ASP A 113 -19.85 2.30 -26.77
C ASP A 113 -20.25 2.88 -25.40
N SER A 114 -20.80 2.03 -24.51
CA SER A 114 -21.09 2.39 -23.13
C SER A 114 -19.89 2.13 -22.22
N LEU A 115 -19.96 2.65 -20.99
CA LEU A 115 -18.96 2.42 -19.93
C LEU A 115 -18.60 0.95 -19.71
N VAL A 116 -19.51 0.02 -20.03
CA VAL A 116 -19.38 -1.41 -19.77
C VAL A 116 -19.16 -2.25 -21.03
N SER A 117 -19.08 -1.64 -22.21
CA SER A 117 -19.04 -2.36 -23.50
C SER A 117 -17.83 -3.30 -23.65
N SER A 118 -16.72 -3.04 -22.98
CA SER A 118 -15.50 -3.87 -23.00
C SER A 118 -15.46 -4.98 -21.94
N LEU A 119 -16.52 -5.10 -21.13
CA LEU A 119 -16.57 -6.05 -20.02
C LEU A 119 -17.44 -7.26 -20.38
N SER A 120 -16.96 -8.45 -20.04
CA SER A 120 -17.72 -9.70 -20.18
C SER A 120 -17.72 -10.52 -18.89
N LYS A 121 -16.64 -10.45 -18.10
CA LYS A 121 -16.47 -11.16 -16.83
C LYS A 121 -16.23 -10.16 -15.72
N VAL A 122 -17.00 -10.28 -14.63
CA VAL A 122 -16.98 -9.31 -13.52
C VAL A 122 -17.03 -10.03 -12.18
N TRP A 123 -16.70 -9.30 -11.12
CA TRP A 123 -16.81 -9.77 -9.73
C TRP A 123 -18.07 -9.20 -9.08
N MET A 124 -19.00 -10.07 -8.72
CA MET A 124 -20.23 -9.74 -8.01
C MET A 124 -20.09 -10.01 -6.51
N SER A 125 -20.77 -9.19 -5.70
CA SER A 125 -20.85 -9.39 -4.25
C SER A 125 -22.13 -8.75 -3.70
N HIS A 126 -23.30 -9.29 -4.06
CA HIS A 126 -24.58 -8.70 -3.67
C HIS A 126 -25.67 -9.73 -3.41
N GLY A 127 -26.59 -9.37 -2.48
CA GLY A 127 -27.81 -10.11 -2.18
C GLY A 127 -29.08 -9.42 -2.66
N ASP A 128 -28.99 -8.12 -2.99
CA ASP A 128 -30.11 -7.29 -3.45
C ASP A 128 -29.95 -6.96 -4.94
N ARG A 129 -31.07 -6.70 -5.63
CA ARG A 129 -31.08 -6.32 -7.04
C ARG A 129 -32.07 -5.20 -7.32
N ILE A 130 -31.80 -4.43 -8.35
CA ILE A 130 -32.76 -3.45 -8.87
C ILE A 130 -33.89 -4.20 -9.57
N THR A 131 -35.13 -3.86 -9.23
CA THR A 131 -36.36 -4.40 -9.86
C THR A 131 -37.04 -3.38 -10.76
N ARG A 132 -36.86 -2.09 -10.51
CA ARG A 132 -37.33 -1.00 -11.36
C ARG A 132 -36.29 0.14 -11.38
N MET A 133 -35.85 0.48 -12.58
CA MET A 133 -34.92 1.61 -12.78
C MET A 133 -35.60 2.96 -12.49
N PRO A 134 -34.86 3.98 -12.09
CA PRO A 134 -35.36 5.35 -12.02
C PRO A 134 -35.70 5.88 -13.43
N GLU A 135 -36.54 6.91 -13.47
CA GLU A 135 -36.88 7.61 -14.72
C GLU A 135 -35.64 8.22 -15.39
N GLY A 136 -35.50 8.06 -16.69
CA GLY A 136 -34.39 8.54 -17.50
C GLY A 136 -33.23 7.55 -17.62
N PHE A 137 -33.20 6.47 -16.81
CA PHE A 137 -32.17 5.44 -16.92
C PHE A 137 -32.49 4.38 -17.96
N ILE A 138 -31.43 3.87 -18.58
CA ILE A 138 -31.47 2.71 -19.45
C ILE A 138 -30.59 1.59 -18.92
N ALA A 139 -30.91 0.34 -19.24
CA ALA A 139 -30.03 -0.79 -18.93
C ALA A 139 -28.84 -0.79 -19.88
N LEU A 140 -27.61 -0.84 -19.32
CA LEU A 140 -26.35 -0.89 -20.06
C LEU A 140 -25.80 -2.30 -20.17
N ALA A 141 -26.06 -3.15 -19.16
CA ALA A 141 -25.70 -4.57 -19.16
C ALA A 141 -26.65 -5.36 -18.28
N SER A 142 -26.74 -6.66 -18.55
CA SER A 142 -27.44 -7.65 -17.75
C SER A 142 -26.54 -8.81 -17.35
N SER A 143 -26.87 -9.53 -16.27
CA SER A 143 -26.27 -10.82 -15.91
C SER A 143 -27.34 -11.91 -15.87
N GLY A 144 -26.94 -13.15 -15.61
CA GLY A 144 -27.85 -14.27 -15.50
C GLY A 144 -28.92 -14.10 -14.41
N ASN A 145 -28.62 -13.38 -13.32
CA ASN A 145 -29.50 -13.18 -12.17
C ASN A 145 -29.91 -11.71 -11.95
N SER A 146 -29.31 -10.78 -12.68
CA SER A 146 -29.65 -9.36 -12.59
C SER A 146 -29.94 -8.79 -13.97
N PRO A 147 -31.22 -8.37 -14.24
CA PRO A 147 -31.57 -7.72 -15.51
C PRO A 147 -30.87 -6.36 -15.68
N PHE A 148 -30.40 -5.77 -14.58
CA PHE A 148 -29.77 -4.47 -14.53
C PHE A 148 -28.40 -4.57 -13.86
N ALA A 149 -27.45 -5.30 -14.48
CA ALA A 149 -26.07 -5.40 -14.00
C ALA A 149 -25.31 -4.06 -14.16
N ALA A 150 -25.75 -3.22 -15.09
CA ALA A 150 -25.32 -1.83 -15.22
C ALA A 150 -26.47 -0.97 -15.77
N ILE A 151 -26.58 0.27 -15.29
CA ILE A 151 -27.57 1.25 -15.72
C ILE A 151 -26.90 2.61 -15.97
N GLY A 152 -27.54 3.46 -16.75
CA GLY A 152 -27.03 4.83 -16.99
C GLY A 152 -28.11 5.79 -17.45
N ASP A 153 -27.97 7.03 -17.00
CA ASP A 153 -28.64 8.21 -17.54
C ASP A 153 -27.60 9.11 -18.22
N MET A 154 -27.61 9.08 -19.54
CA MET A 154 -26.62 9.83 -20.34
C MET A 154 -26.80 11.34 -20.24
N GLY A 155 -28.03 11.81 -19.99
CA GLY A 155 -28.34 13.24 -19.88
C GLY A 155 -27.77 13.87 -18.61
N ARG A 156 -27.96 13.22 -17.48
CA ARG A 156 -27.43 13.63 -16.17
C ARG A 156 -26.00 13.15 -15.94
N LYS A 157 -25.49 12.22 -16.75
CA LYS A 157 -24.22 11.52 -16.57
C LYS A 157 -24.17 10.71 -15.27
N TYR A 158 -25.26 10.05 -14.93
CA TYR A 158 -25.37 9.15 -13.77
C TYR A 158 -25.28 7.71 -14.21
N PHE A 159 -24.36 6.98 -13.62
CA PHE A 159 -24.10 5.58 -13.95
C PHE A 159 -24.11 4.71 -12.69
N GLY A 160 -24.49 3.45 -12.85
CA GLY A 160 -24.42 2.47 -11.78
C GLY A 160 -24.01 1.12 -12.33
N VAL A 161 -23.17 0.41 -11.57
CA VAL A 161 -22.76 -0.96 -11.84
C VAL A 161 -22.95 -1.82 -10.59
N GLN A 162 -23.52 -3.01 -10.75
CA GLN A 162 -23.81 -3.91 -9.64
C GLN A 162 -22.56 -4.68 -9.19
N PHE A 163 -21.59 -4.82 -10.08
CA PHE A 163 -20.32 -5.49 -9.86
C PHE A 163 -19.24 -4.50 -9.36
N HIS A 164 -18.09 -5.06 -8.96
CA HIS A 164 -16.94 -4.30 -8.47
C HIS A 164 -15.88 -4.13 -9.57
N PRO A 165 -15.83 -2.97 -10.27
CA PRO A 165 -14.83 -2.71 -11.31
C PRO A 165 -13.43 -2.43 -10.73
N GLU A 166 -13.36 -2.07 -9.46
CA GLU A 166 -12.10 -1.73 -8.78
C GLU A 166 -11.20 -2.92 -8.49
N VAL A 167 -11.78 -4.13 -8.34
CA VAL A 167 -11.01 -5.33 -7.95
C VAL A 167 -10.38 -6.02 -9.16
N ASN A 168 -9.25 -6.71 -8.96
CA ASN A 168 -8.52 -7.41 -10.01
C ASN A 168 -9.32 -8.57 -10.65
N HIS A 169 -10.32 -9.09 -9.93
CA HIS A 169 -11.21 -10.15 -10.41
C HIS A 169 -12.20 -9.69 -11.51
N THR A 170 -12.29 -8.37 -11.76
CA THR A 170 -13.01 -7.79 -12.90
C THR A 170 -11.99 -7.35 -13.96
N PRO A 171 -11.68 -8.19 -14.96
CA PRO A 171 -10.77 -7.81 -16.04
C PRO A 171 -11.27 -6.54 -16.74
N ASN A 172 -10.37 -5.60 -17.03
CA ASN A 172 -10.70 -4.28 -17.60
C ASN A 172 -11.59 -3.37 -16.74
N GLY A 173 -11.90 -3.72 -15.49
CA GLY A 173 -12.68 -2.86 -14.59
C GLY A 173 -12.04 -1.50 -14.34
N SER A 174 -10.70 -1.45 -14.27
CA SER A 174 -9.94 -0.19 -14.18
C SER A 174 -10.17 0.74 -15.39
N GLN A 175 -10.43 0.19 -16.58
CA GLN A 175 -10.73 0.99 -17.77
C GLN A 175 -12.11 1.67 -17.65
N LEU A 176 -13.09 1.03 -17.01
CA LEU A 176 -14.38 1.65 -16.70
C LEU A 176 -14.18 2.87 -15.80
N ILE A 177 -13.44 2.73 -14.71
CA ILE A 177 -13.16 3.84 -13.79
C ILE A 177 -12.39 4.95 -14.51
N LYS A 178 -11.39 4.60 -15.32
CA LYS A 178 -10.64 5.55 -16.14
C LYS A 178 -11.56 6.32 -17.09
N HIS A 179 -12.43 5.64 -17.83
CA HIS A 179 -13.38 6.26 -18.75
C HIS A 179 -14.33 7.20 -18.00
N PHE A 180 -14.90 6.76 -16.86
CA PHE A 180 -15.74 7.64 -16.04
C PHE A 180 -15.00 8.90 -15.60
N VAL A 181 -13.80 8.77 -15.07
CA VAL A 181 -13.03 9.89 -14.52
C VAL A 181 -12.56 10.86 -15.62
N LEU A 182 -11.94 10.34 -16.67
CA LEU A 182 -11.31 11.18 -17.69
C LEU A 182 -12.30 11.70 -18.73
N ASP A 183 -13.19 10.83 -19.23
CA ASP A 183 -14.04 11.17 -20.37
C ASP A 183 -15.42 11.68 -19.94
N VAL A 184 -16.06 11.06 -18.93
CA VAL A 184 -17.39 11.47 -18.46
C VAL A 184 -17.29 12.70 -17.56
N CYS A 185 -16.39 12.70 -16.55
CA CYS A 185 -16.16 13.82 -15.65
C CYS A 185 -15.29 14.91 -16.29
N GLY A 186 -14.53 14.60 -17.34
CA GLY A 186 -13.64 15.54 -18.02
C GLY A 186 -12.45 16.01 -17.14
N VAL A 187 -12.02 15.17 -16.21
CA VAL A 187 -10.91 15.48 -15.30
C VAL A 187 -9.58 15.35 -16.04
N ARG A 188 -8.70 16.32 -15.84
CA ARG A 188 -7.35 16.28 -16.41
C ARG A 188 -6.41 15.49 -15.49
N PRO A 189 -5.59 14.56 -16.04
CA PRO A 189 -4.60 13.80 -15.27
C PRO A 189 -3.41 14.70 -14.90
N ASN A 190 -3.49 15.37 -13.76
CA ASN A 190 -2.48 16.31 -13.28
C ASN A 190 -1.93 15.99 -11.89
N TRP A 191 -2.34 14.88 -11.30
CA TRP A 191 -1.79 14.35 -10.05
C TRP A 191 -0.51 13.55 -10.34
N THR A 192 0.59 14.25 -10.57
CA THR A 192 1.91 13.68 -10.90
C THR A 192 2.87 13.88 -9.73
N PRO A 193 3.98 13.11 -9.63
CA PRO A 193 4.98 13.31 -8.58
C PRO A 193 5.46 14.76 -8.50
N ALA A 194 5.71 15.41 -9.63
CA ALA A 194 6.14 16.81 -9.68
C ALA A 194 5.08 17.76 -9.11
N SER A 195 3.80 17.62 -9.53
CA SER A 195 2.72 18.46 -9.02
C SER A 195 2.44 18.22 -7.52
N ILE A 196 2.58 16.99 -7.06
CA ILE A 196 2.48 16.63 -5.63
C ILE A 196 3.57 17.36 -4.82
N ILE A 197 4.81 17.35 -5.32
CA ILE A 197 5.92 18.06 -4.68
C ILE A 197 5.65 19.55 -4.61
N ASP A 198 5.25 20.17 -5.73
CA ASP A 198 5.01 21.61 -5.79
C ASP A 198 3.91 22.03 -4.80
N GLU A 199 2.80 21.30 -4.75
CA GLU A 199 1.70 21.56 -3.82
C GLU A 199 2.13 21.36 -2.36
N ALA A 200 2.84 20.28 -2.07
CA ALA A 200 3.34 20.00 -0.73
C ALA A 200 4.33 21.07 -0.25
N VAL A 201 5.23 21.55 -1.12
CA VAL A 201 6.17 22.65 -0.82
C VAL A 201 5.43 23.92 -0.42
N VAL A 202 4.39 24.30 -1.16
CA VAL A 202 3.59 25.49 -0.84
C VAL A 202 2.91 25.33 0.53
N ARG A 203 2.27 24.19 0.76
CA ARG A 203 1.56 23.90 2.03
C ARG A 203 2.51 23.89 3.22
N ILE A 204 3.66 23.23 3.11
CA ILE A 204 4.67 23.15 4.17
C ILE A 204 5.16 24.56 4.52
N ARG A 205 5.51 25.38 3.52
CA ARG A 205 5.98 26.76 3.74
C ARG A 205 4.93 27.63 4.43
N GLN A 206 3.66 27.48 4.07
CA GLN A 206 2.55 28.20 4.72
C GLN A 206 2.35 27.77 6.17
N GLN A 207 2.48 26.47 6.45
CA GLN A 207 2.31 25.92 7.79
C GLN A 207 3.45 26.29 8.72
N VAL A 208 4.69 26.16 8.25
CA VAL A 208 5.91 26.25 9.08
C VAL A 208 6.40 27.70 9.22
N GLY A 209 6.28 28.50 8.15
CA GLY A 209 6.87 29.85 8.12
C GLY A 209 8.39 29.82 8.27
N SER A 210 8.91 30.54 9.27
CA SER A 210 10.34 30.61 9.57
C SER A 210 10.79 29.74 10.75
N GLU A 211 9.90 28.93 11.30
CA GLU A 211 10.19 28.12 12.49
C GLU A 211 11.03 26.89 12.16
N PRO A 212 11.88 26.42 13.12
CA PRO A 212 12.62 25.17 12.95
C PRO A 212 11.69 23.96 12.98
N VAL A 213 12.04 22.95 12.19
CA VAL A 213 11.29 21.71 12.06
C VAL A 213 12.19 20.52 12.38
N LEU A 214 11.68 19.58 13.15
CA LEU A 214 12.36 18.34 13.49
C LEU A 214 11.79 17.17 12.68
N ALA A 215 12.63 16.31 12.14
CA ALA A 215 12.20 15.07 11.49
C ALA A 215 12.84 13.85 12.18
N ALA A 216 12.00 12.89 12.56
CA ALA A 216 12.45 11.58 12.98
C ALA A 216 12.60 10.68 11.74
N VAL A 217 13.83 10.34 11.38
CA VAL A 217 14.13 9.45 10.27
C VAL A 217 14.39 8.05 10.83
N SER A 218 13.40 7.16 10.66
CA SER A 218 13.53 5.76 11.10
C SER A 218 14.27 4.87 10.10
N GLY A 219 14.75 5.46 8.99
CA GLY A 219 15.22 4.71 7.84
C GLY A 219 14.08 4.11 6.98
N GLY A 220 12.79 4.21 7.36
CA GLY A 220 11.62 3.85 6.53
C GLY A 220 11.51 4.73 5.30
N VAL A 221 10.94 4.18 4.19
CA VAL A 221 10.75 4.97 2.98
C VAL A 221 9.90 6.22 3.27
N ASP A 222 8.84 6.09 4.09
CA ASP A 222 7.92 7.18 4.37
C ASP A 222 8.59 8.31 5.14
N SER A 223 9.29 8.01 6.24
CA SER A 223 10.03 9.01 7.01
C SER A 223 11.15 9.67 6.19
N THR A 224 11.81 8.90 5.32
CA THR A 224 12.86 9.42 4.44
C THR A 224 12.30 10.36 3.38
N VAL A 225 11.21 9.98 2.70
CA VAL A 225 10.56 10.82 1.68
C VAL A 225 9.90 12.04 2.31
N ALA A 226 9.27 11.89 3.49
CA ALA A 226 8.70 13.02 4.23
C ALA A 226 9.77 14.06 4.59
N ALA A 227 10.90 13.63 5.15
CA ALA A 227 12.00 14.52 5.47
C ALA A 227 12.61 15.18 4.24
N ALA A 228 12.79 14.43 3.14
CA ALA A 228 13.28 14.97 1.87
C ALA A 228 12.35 16.03 1.28
N LEU A 229 11.04 15.80 1.34
CA LEU A 229 10.03 16.74 0.86
C LEU A 229 9.99 18.02 1.70
N VAL A 230 10.08 17.89 3.03
CA VAL A 230 10.16 19.05 3.93
C VAL A 230 11.47 19.81 3.71
N HIS A 231 12.61 19.12 3.58
CA HIS A 231 13.88 19.78 3.25
C HIS A 231 13.81 20.53 1.90
N ARG A 232 13.18 19.94 0.89
CA ARG A 232 12.91 20.62 -0.39
C ARG A 232 12.10 21.91 -0.21
N ALA A 233 11.20 21.95 0.77
CA ALA A 233 10.35 23.11 1.05
C ALA A 233 11.08 24.21 1.83
N ILE A 234 11.80 23.86 2.90
CA ILE A 234 12.29 24.82 3.91
C ILE A 234 13.83 24.80 4.11
N GLY A 235 14.55 23.91 3.40
CA GLY A 235 16.01 23.86 3.47
C GLY A 235 16.54 23.62 4.90
N ASP A 236 17.47 24.46 5.32
CA ASP A 236 18.21 24.35 6.59
C ASP A 236 17.35 24.56 7.85
N GLN A 237 16.08 24.95 7.72
CA GLN A 237 15.16 24.97 8.86
C GLN A 237 14.80 23.54 9.34
N LEU A 238 15.02 22.51 8.50
CA LEU A 238 14.84 21.12 8.87
C LEU A 238 16.08 20.56 9.57
N VAL A 239 15.90 20.03 10.77
CA VAL A 239 16.89 19.18 11.44
C VAL A 239 16.38 17.73 11.40
N ALA A 240 17.06 16.87 10.65
CA ALA A 240 16.72 15.45 10.59
C ALA A 240 17.55 14.68 11.66
N VAL A 241 16.86 13.83 12.42
CA VAL A 241 17.48 12.97 13.44
C VAL A 241 17.26 11.51 13.07
N PHE A 242 18.32 10.79 12.88
CA PHE A 242 18.32 9.35 12.70
C PHE A 242 18.77 8.66 14.00
N VAL A 243 17.95 7.73 14.49
CA VAL A 243 18.26 6.94 15.69
C VAL A 243 18.61 5.53 15.25
N ASP A 244 19.89 5.17 15.37
CA ASP A 244 20.31 3.79 15.21
C ASP A 244 19.98 3.00 16.47
N THR A 245 19.00 2.14 16.34
CA THR A 245 18.53 1.27 17.44
C THR A 245 19.37 0.00 17.61
N GLY A 246 20.30 -0.28 16.70
CA GLY A 246 21.00 -1.56 16.60
C GLY A 246 20.11 -2.73 16.12
N LEU A 247 18.83 -2.47 15.82
CA LEU A 247 17.82 -3.46 15.43
C LEU A 247 17.45 -3.36 13.94
N MET A 248 18.25 -2.62 13.16
CA MET A 248 18.08 -2.45 11.73
C MET A 248 18.76 -3.59 10.94
N ARG A 249 18.47 -3.68 9.64
CA ARG A 249 19.23 -4.56 8.75
C ARG A 249 20.70 -4.18 8.71
N LYS A 250 21.53 -5.12 8.30
CA LYS A 250 22.96 -4.89 8.14
C LYS A 250 23.23 -3.67 7.26
N ASP A 251 24.09 -2.78 7.70
CA ASP A 251 24.56 -1.56 7.01
C ASP A 251 23.43 -0.53 6.66
N GLU A 252 22.21 -0.73 7.15
CA GLU A 252 21.08 0.13 6.80
C GLU A 252 21.21 1.54 7.36
N GLY A 253 21.72 1.70 8.59
CA GLY A 253 21.96 2.99 9.21
C GLY A 253 22.96 3.83 8.43
N GLU A 254 24.04 3.21 7.98
CA GLU A 254 25.06 3.85 7.14
C GLU A 254 24.49 4.31 5.79
N GLN A 255 23.71 3.43 5.14
CA GLN A 255 23.05 3.75 3.86
C GLN A 255 22.10 4.94 3.97
N VAL A 256 21.30 5.01 5.03
CA VAL A 256 20.40 6.15 5.29
C VAL A 256 21.22 7.44 5.48
N THR A 257 22.26 7.40 6.31
CA THR A 257 23.10 8.56 6.59
C THR A 257 23.82 9.07 5.33
N MET A 258 24.38 8.17 4.52
CA MET A 258 25.01 8.52 3.25
C MET A 258 24.01 9.13 2.26
N ALA A 259 22.78 8.62 2.20
CA ALA A 259 21.76 9.14 1.29
C ALA A 259 21.35 10.57 1.64
N PHE A 260 21.15 10.87 2.92
CA PHE A 260 20.84 12.23 3.35
C PHE A 260 21.97 13.19 3.00
N ARG A 261 23.22 12.82 3.30
CA ARG A 261 24.39 13.66 3.02
C ARG A 261 24.61 13.87 1.52
N ASN A 262 24.56 12.80 0.72
CA ASN A 262 25.00 12.85 -0.67
C ASN A 262 23.91 13.32 -1.64
N ASN A 263 22.62 13.08 -1.32
CA ASN A 263 21.54 13.35 -2.25
C ASN A 263 20.66 14.53 -1.86
N LEU A 264 20.52 14.81 -0.57
CA LEU A 264 19.67 15.92 -0.09
C LEU A 264 20.50 17.14 0.35
N ASN A 265 21.81 16.98 0.52
CA ASN A 265 22.67 18.01 1.15
C ASN A 265 22.07 18.53 2.47
N ALA A 266 21.39 17.64 3.20
CA ALA A 266 20.73 17.95 4.46
C ALA A 266 21.57 17.44 5.63
N GLU A 267 21.60 18.19 6.71
CA GLU A 267 22.24 17.74 7.95
C GLU A 267 21.40 16.64 8.58
N LEU A 268 22.04 15.49 8.86
CA LEU A 268 21.44 14.37 9.58
C LEU A 268 22.21 14.15 10.88
N VAL A 269 21.54 14.40 12.00
CA VAL A 269 22.05 14.06 13.34
C VAL A 269 21.87 12.56 13.55
N SER A 270 22.95 11.80 13.48
CA SER A 270 22.93 10.36 13.73
C SER A 270 23.21 10.06 15.20
N VAL A 271 22.32 9.32 15.84
CA VAL A 271 22.40 8.95 17.27
C VAL A 271 22.49 7.43 17.38
N ASP A 272 23.63 6.92 17.81
CA ASP A 272 23.76 5.50 18.19
C ASP A 272 23.11 5.28 19.57
N ALA A 273 21.99 4.59 19.57
CA ALA A 273 21.24 4.19 20.75
C ALA A 273 21.21 2.67 20.95
N SER A 274 21.99 1.90 20.19
CA SER A 274 21.96 0.44 20.15
C SER A 274 22.03 -0.22 21.54
N GLU A 275 22.92 0.27 22.41
CA GLU A 275 23.04 -0.22 23.80
C GLU A 275 21.78 0.05 24.63
N LYS A 276 21.15 1.22 24.47
CA LYS A 276 19.93 1.57 25.20
C LYS A 276 18.78 0.63 24.85
N PHE A 277 18.67 0.25 23.58
CA PHE A 277 17.60 -0.67 23.11
C PHE A 277 17.90 -2.11 23.52
N LEU A 278 19.10 -2.61 23.26
CA LEU A 278 19.48 -3.99 23.58
C LEU A 278 19.40 -4.26 25.09
N SER A 279 19.88 -3.33 25.93
CA SER A 279 19.77 -3.48 27.39
C SER A 279 18.33 -3.48 27.88
N ALA A 280 17.43 -2.68 27.26
CA ALA A 280 16.03 -2.66 27.64
C ALA A 280 15.26 -3.91 27.20
N LEU A 281 15.76 -4.65 26.20
CA LEU A 281 15.16 -5.87 25.68
C LEU A 281 15.71 -7.14 26.36
N GLN A 282 16.69 -7.02 27.25
CA GLN A 282 17.29 -8.16 27.94
C GLN A 282 16.24 -8.94 28.73
N GLY A 283 16.16 -10.24 28.50
CA GLY A 283 15.19 -11.15 29.14
C GLY A 283 13.74 -11.02 28.64
N VAL A 284 13.46 -10.13 27.67
CA VAL A 284 12.11 -9.95 27.12
C VAL A 284 11.89 -10.90 25.96
N THR A 285 10.86 -11.74 26.08
CA THR A 285 10.48 -12.72 25.05
C THR A 285 9.09 -12.52 24.47
N ASP A 286 8.22 -11.79 25.17
CA ASP A 286 6.86 -11.50 24.72
C ASP A 286 6.84 -10.46 23.60
N PRO A 287 6.19 -10.73 22.45
CA PRO A 287 6.21 -9.85 21.29
C PRO A 287 5.62 -8.46 21.55
N GLU A 288 4.54 -8.37 22.31
CA GLU A 288 3.88 -7.09 22.58
C GLU A 288 4.73 -6.23 23.55
N GLN A 289 5.40 -6.85 24.51
CA GLN A 289 6.36 -6.16 25.37
C GLN A 289 7.56 -5.64 24.57
N LYS A 290 8.10 -6.44 23.64
CA LYS A 290 9.17 -6.00 22.74
C LYS A 290 8.76 -4.77 21.95
N ARG A 291 7.58 -4.78 21.32
CA ARG A 291 7.03 -3.65 20.56
C ARG A 291 6.91 -2.39 21.42
N ARG A 292 6.33 -2.53 22.62
CA ARG A 292 6.15 -1.42 23.56
C ARG A 292 7.48 -0.83 24.01
N ILE A 293 8.46 -1.68 24.38
CA ILE A 293 9.78 -1.22 24.85
C ILE A 293 10.51 -0.46 23.72
N VAL A 294 10.52 -1.01 22.51
CA VAL A 294 11.16 -0.36 21.36
C VAL A 294 10.51 0.99 21.06
N GLY A 295 9.19 1.05 21.02
CA GLY A 295 8.44 2.29 20.79
C GLY A 295 8.74 3.34 21.86
N GLU A 296 8.64 2.98 23.15
CA GLU A 296 8.90 3.88 24.27
C GLU A 296 10.36 4.41 24.25
N LYS A 297 11.33 3.52 24.05
CA LYS A 297 12.74 3.93 24.01
C LYS A 297 13.04 4.84 22.83
N PHE A 298 12.46 4.56 21.67
CA PHE A 298 12.62 5.43 20.50
C PHE A 298 12.15 6.86 20.80
N ILE A 299 10.99 7.01 21.42
CA ILE A 299 10.44 8.30 21.82
C ILE A 299 11.37 9.01 22.79
N ARG A 300 11.83 8.33 23.85
CA ARG A 300 12.70 8.94 24.85
C ARG A 300 14.05 9.41 24.28
N VAL A 301 14.67 8.63 23.40
CA VAL A 301 15.89 9.03 22.70
C VAL A 301 15.62 10.24 21.81
N PHE A 302 14.49 10.24 21.12
CA PHE A 302 14.11 11.36 20.27
C PHE A 302 13.82 12.64 21.07
N GLU A 303 13.14 12.56 22.22
CA GLU A 303 12.92 13.67 23.16
C GLU A 303 14.24 14.28 23.65
N GLU A 304 15.21 13.42 24.01
CA GLU A 304 16.54 13.89 24.43
C GLU A 304 17.21 14.72 23.33
N GLN A 305 17.06 14.32 22.07
CA GLN A 305 17.63 15.05 20.94
C GLN A 305 16.84 16.35 20.66
N ALA A 306 15.52 16.30 20.70
CA ALA A 306 14.68 17.49 20.51
C ALA A 306 15.01 18.59 21.54
N LYS A 307 15.22 18.21 22.82
CA LYS A 307 15.66 19.16 23.86
C LYS A 307 17.01 19.80 23.57
N LYS A 308 17.97 19.03 23.05
CA LYS A 308 19.30 19.55 22.67
C LYS A 308 19.23 20.51 21.47
N LEU A 309 18.25 20.33 20.61
CA LEU A 309 18.02 21.11 19.39
C LEU A 309 17.09 22.32 19.60
N GLY A 310 16.83 22.70 20.86
CA GLY A 310 16.06 23.90 21.18
C GLY A 310 14.54 23.73 21.17
N GLN A 311 14.03 22.50 21.26
CA GLN A 311 12.60 22.16 21.31
C GLN A 311 11.81 22.78 20.14
N PRO A 312 12.07 22.37 18.89
CA PRO A 312 11.38 22.90 17.73
C PRO A 312 9.86 22.65 17.84
N ARG A 313 9.08 23.61 17.34
CA ARG A 313 7.61 23.57 17.41
C ARG A 313 7.02 22.47 16.53
N PHE A 314 7.62 22.19 15.38
CA PHE A 314 7.10 21.29 14.38
C PHE A 314 7.84 19.96 14.33
N LEU A 315 7.07 18.86 14.17
CA LEU A 315 7.57 17.51 13.98
C LEU A 315 7.08 16.94 12.66
N VAL A 316 8.00 16.48 11.81
CA VAL A 316 7.65 15.76 10.57
C VAL A 316 7.22 14.34 10.88
N GLN A 317 6.07 13.95 10.37
CA GLN A 317 5.55 12.60 10.46
C GLN A 317 5.26 12.02 9.07
N GLY A 318 5.67 10.77 8.85
CA GLY A 318 5.48 10.06 7.59
C GLY A 318 4.15 9.33 7.48
N THR A 319 3.06 9.89 8.02
CA THR A 319 1.70 9.37 7.87
C THR A 319 1.30 9.33 6.41
N ILE A 320 0.76 8.22 5.94
CA ILE A 320 0.28 8.03 4.57
C ILE A 320 -1.25 7.87 4.53
N TYR A 321 -1.85 7.95 3.35
CA TYR A 321 -3.29 7.97 3.19
C TYR A 321 -4.02 6.74 3.76
N PRO A 322 -3.55 5.50 3.60
CA PRO A 322 -4.14 4.34 4.27
C PRO A 322 -4.21 4.47 5.79
N ASP A 323 -3.17 5.03 6.45
CA ASP A 323 -3.14 5.24 7.90
C ASP A 323 -4.27 6.18 8.35
N VAL A 324 -4.52 7.24 7.55
CA VAL A 324 -5.59 8.22 7.81
C VAL A 324 -6.97 7.58 7.71
N VAL A 325 -7.21 6.82 6.63
CA VAL A 325 -8.51 6.17 6.40
C VAL A 325 -8.79 5.12 7.49
N GLU A 326 -7.81 4.31 7.86
CA GLU A 326 -7.95 3.32 8.93
C GLU A 326 -8.25 3.97 10.29
N SER A 327 -7.67 5.15 10.57
CA SER A 327 -7.91 5.87 11.82
C SER A 327 -9.28 6.52 11.89
N SER A 328 -9.92 6.78 10.76
CA SER A 328 -11.21 7.48 10.65
C SER A 328 -12.42 6.55 10.59
N ALA A 329 -12.25 5.23 10.53
CA ALA A 329 -13.34 4.26 10.43
C ALA A 329 -14.25 4.25 11.69
N PRO A 330 -15.60 4.35 11.54
CA PRO A 330 -16.53 4.53 12.66
C PRO A 330 -16.68 3.33 13.59
N ASP A 331 -16.40 2.13 13.14
CA ASP A 331 -16.79 0.86 13.81
C ASP A 331 -15.72 0.23 14.72
N ARG A 332 -14.60 0.92 14.98
CA ARG A 332 -13.59 0.39 15.90
C ARG A 332 -13.81 0.87 17.31
N ASN A 333 -14.02 -0.07 18.26
CA ASN A 333 -14.03 0.19 19.70
C ASN A 333 -12.82 1.02 20.13
N LYS A 334 -13.00 1.95 21.08
CA LYS A 334 -11.91 2.83 21.58
C LYS A 334 -10.62 2.07 21.95
N ALA A 335 -10.71 0.81 22.37
CA ALA A 335 -9.58 -0.05 22.68
C ALA A 335 -8.78 -0.52 21.43
N GLU A 336 -9.44 -0.66 20.27
CA GLU A 336 -8.77 -0.99 19.01
C GLU A 336 -8.18 0.25 18.31
N LYS A 337 -8.76 1.44 18.52
CA LYS A 337 -8.17 2.71 18.09
C LYS A 337 -6.76 2.95 18.65
N ILE A 338 -6.47 2.44 19.84
CA ILE A 338 -5.14 2.55 20.47
C ILE A 338 -4.12 1.61 19.82
N LYS A 339 -4.56 0.51 19.19
CA LYS A 339 -3.67 -0.47 18.52
C LYS A 339 -3.25 -0.11 17.09
N THR A 340 -3.99 0.79 16.42
CA THR A 340 -3.81 1.08 15.00
C THR A 340 -2.81 2.20 14.68
N HIS A 341 -2.30 2.89 15.67
CA HIS A 341 -1.39 4.00 15.44
C HIS A 341 0.08 3.58 15.52
N HIS A 342 0.54 2.77 14.55
CA HIS A 342 1.96 2.43 14.45
C HIS A 342 2.88 3.66 14.25
N ASN A 343 2.34 4.81 13.86
CA ASN A 343 3.08 6.05 13.67
C ASN A 343 2.62 7.23 14.56
N VAL A 344 1.49 7.14 15.25
CA VAL A 344 0.90 8.27 16.02
C VAL A 344 0.74 7.98 17.51
N GLY A 345 0.63 6.70 17.90
CA GLY A 345 0.30 6.29 19.27
C GLY A 345 1.44 6.30 20.27
N GLY A 346 2.59 6.86 19.92
CA GLY A 346 3.77 6.79 20.77
C GLY A 346 4.30 8.11 21.29
N LEU A 347 3.79 9.26 20.84
CA LEU A 347 4.24 10.54 21.39
C LEU A 347 3.61 10.76 22.78
N PRO A 348 4.41 11.06 23.81
CA PRO A 348 3.88 11.39 25.12
C PRO A 348 2.91 12.56 25.06
N GLU A 349 1.85 12.53 25.89
CA GLU A 349 0.82 13.57 25.96
C GLU A 349 1.39 14.95 26.36
N ASP A 350 2.57 14.98 26.93
CA ASP A 350 3.30 16.18 27.34
C ASP A 350 4.17 16.80 26.23
N MET A 351 4.29 16.15 25.07
CA MET A 351 4.99 16.70 23.90
C MET A 351 4.06 17.58 23.07
N GLN A 352 4.31 18.88 23.07
CA GLN A 352 3.53 19.88 22.32
C GLN A 352 4.13 20.15 20.93
N PHE A 353 4.22 19.12 20.07
CA PHE A 353 4.57 19.34 18.67
C PHE A 353 3.33 19.56 17.82
N GLU A 354 3.44 20.47 16.86
CA GLU A 354 2.53 20.52 15.72
C GLU A 354 3.07 19.60 14.61
N LEU A 355 2.19 18.74 14.08
CA LEU A 355 2.61 17.75 13.08
C LEU A 355 2.66 18.35 11.69
N VAL A 356 3.74 18.09 10.97
CA VAL A 356 3.87 18.31 9.52
C VAL A 356 3.79 16.95 8.84
N GLU A 357 2.68 16.68 8.16
CA GLU A 357 2.36 15.40 7.53
C GLU A 357 2.33 15.53 6.01
N PRO A 358 3.48 15.60 5.35
CA PRO A 358 3.56 15.91 3.92
C PRO A 358 2.99 14.80 3.03
N LEU A 359 2.93 13.56 3.52
CA LEU A 359 2.51 12.37 2.78
C LEU A 359 1.07 11.93 3.08
N ARG A 360 0.34 12.68 3.92
CA ARG A 360 -0.98 12.31 4.46
C ARG A 360 -2.02 11.90 3.41
N TYR A 361 -1.90 12.42 2.20
CA TYR A 361 -2.82 12.16 1.10
C TYR A 361 -2.26 11.20 0.04
N LEU A 362 -1.12 10.56 0.30
CA LEU A 362 -0.43 9.72 -0.67
C LEU A 362 -0.56 8.23 -0.34
N PHE A 363 -0.77 7.43 -1.36
CA PHE A 363 -0.57 5.98 -1.28
C PHE A 363 0.92 5.64 -1.31
N LYS A 364 1.27 4.43 -0.88
CA LYS A 364 2.67 3.98 -0.76
C LYS A 364 3.45 4.02 -2.08
N ASP A 365 2.79 3.74 -3.19
CA ASP A 365 3.38 3.81 -4.53
C ASP A 365 3.60 5.27 -4.98
N GLU A 366 2.69 6.19 -4.63
CA GLU A 366 2.86 7.63 -4.86
C GLU A 366 4.02 8.18 -4.02
N VAL A 367 4.16 7.77 -2.76
CA VAL A 367 5.31 8.13 -1.90
C VAL A 367 6.62 7.72 -2.55
N ARG A 368 6.69 6.51 -3.13
CA ARG A 368 7.88 6.04 -3.84
C ARG A 368 8.17 6.87 -5.09
N ALA A 369 7.14 7.16 -5.88
CA ALA A 369 7.29 7.99 -7.08
C ALA A 369 7.77 9.42 -6.74
N VAL A 370 7.23 10.01 -5.67
CA VAL A 370 7.70 11.30 -5.13
C VAL A 370 9.15 11.21 -4.65
N GLY A 371 9.53 10.11 -3.99
CA GLY A 371 10.91 9.89 -3.55
C GLY A 371 11.90 9.82 -4.72
N GLU A 372 11.54 9.14 -5.82
CA GLU A 372 12.36 9.09 -7.04
C GLU A 372 12.48 10.49 -7.69
N GLU A 373 11.38 11.24 -7.78
CA GLU A 373 11.35 12.60 -8.33
C GLU A 373 12.18 13.59 -7.48
N LEU A 374 12.24 13.40 -6.16
CA LEU A 374 13.12 14.15 -5.27
C LEU A 374 14.61 13.74 -5.39
N GLY A 375 14.94 12.75 -6.23
CA GLY A 375 16.31 12.29 -6.44
C GLY A 375 16.84 11.33 -5.38
N LEU A 376 15.98 10.73 -4.56
CA LEU A 376 16.40 9.72 -3.61
C LEU A 376 16.85 8.44 -4.32
N PRO A 377 17.90 7.76 -3.84
CA PRO A 377 18.35 6.50 -4.43
C PRO A 377 17.25 5.45 -4.47
N ARG A 378 17.11 4.76 -5.59
CA ARG A 378 16.13 3.67 -5.76
C ARG A 378 16.24 2.61 -4.66
N LEU A 379 17.44 2.31 -4.20
CA LEU A 379 17.69 1.36 -3.12
C LEU A 379 16.94 1.73 -1.82
N LEU A 380 16.79 3.01 -1.52
CA LEU A 380 16.03 3.49 -0.35
C LEU A 380 14.54 3.53 -0.61
N VAL A 381 14.14 4.03 -1.79
CA VAL A 381 12.72 4.21 -2.16
C VAL A 381 12.02 2.87 -2.36
N TRP A 382 12.70 1.89 -2.98
CA TRP A 382 12.15 0.57 -3.30
C TRP A 382 12.57 -0.53 -2.34
N ARG A 383 13.17 -0.16 -1.23
CA ARG A 383 13.50 -1.14 -0.20
C ARG A 383 12.26 -1.89 0.28
N GLN A 384 12.47 -3.10 0.70
CA GLN A 384 11.40 -3.95 1.22
C GLN A 384 10.82 -3.38 2.51
N PRO A 385 9.52 -3.59 2.78
CA PRO A 385 8.91 -3.23 4.06
C PRO A 385 9.73 -3.77 5.23
N PHE A 386 9.87 -2.93 6.26
CA PHE A 386 10.59 -3.29 7.47
C PHE A 386 9.74 -2.86 8.68
N PRO A 387 9.55 -3.71 9.69
CA PRO A 387 8.67 -3.40 10.80
C PRO A 387 9.24 -2.28 11.69
N GLY A 388 8.35 -1.47 12.28
CA GLY A 388 8.75 -0.38 13.19
C GLY A 388 9.63 -0.84 14.36
N PRO A 389 9.36 -2.00 15.02
CA PRO A 389 10.23 -2.55 16.06
C PRO A 389 11.55 -3.12 15.52
N GLY A 390 11.83 -3.04 14.24
CA GLY A 390 13.05 -3.58 13.65
C GLY A 390 13.14 -5.10 13.71
N LEU A 391 14.35 -5.62 13.82
CA LEU A 391 14.62 -7.06 13.89
C LEU A 391 14.13 -7.73 15.18
N THR A 392 13.66 -6.99 16.18
CA THR A 392 13.10 -7.57 17.41
C THR A 392 12.00 -8.58 17.17
N VAL A 393 11.08 -8.26 16.23
CA VAL A 393 9.94 -9.14 15.88
C VAL A 393 10.30 -10.24 14.87
N ARG A 394 11.56 -10.30 14.46
CA ARG A 394 12.14 -11.38 13.65
C ARG A 394 13.16 -12.22 14.41
N CYS A 395 13.51 -11.78 15.63
CA CYS A 395 14.33 -12.52 16.58
C CYS A 395 13.40 -13.11 17.66
N LEU A 396 12.80 -14.27 17.38
CA LEU A 396 11.84 -14.90 18.28
C LEU A 396 12.52 -15.32 19.59
N GLY A 397 11.83 -15.13 20.72
CA GLY A 397 12.40 -15.32 22.04
C GLY A 397 13.27 -14.13 22.47
N GLU A 398 14.32 -14.35 23.24
CA GLU A 398 15.18 -13.28 23.75
C GLU A 398 15.97 -12.56 22.65
N VAL A 399 16.06 -11.25 22.72
CA VAL A 399 16.83 -10.40 21.80
C VAL A 399 18.18 -10.08 22.41
N THR A 400 19.26 -10.67 21.86
CA THR A 400 20.63 -10.39 22.28
C THR A 400 21.45 -9.83 21.12
N ARG A 401 22.52 -9.12 21.41
CA ARG A 401 23.44 -8.58 20.39
C ARG A 401 23.91 -9.66 19.40
N GLU A 402 24.29 -10.82 19.93
CA GLU A 402 24.75 -11.94 19.10
C GLU A 402 23.65 -12.47 18.19
N ARG A 403 22.43 -12.66 18.71
CA ARG A 403 21.29 -13.16 17.92
C ARG A 403 20.87 -12.15 16.86
N VAL A 404 20.89 -10.85 17.16
CA VAL A 404 20.64 -9.78 16.18
C VAL A 404 21.69 -9.81 15.08
N ALA A 405 22.98 -9.93 15.43
CA ALA A 405 24.06 -10.00 14.44
C ALA A 405 23.93 -11.23 13.51
N ARG A 406 23.59 -12.42 14.06
CA ARG A 406 23.28 -13.61 13.26
C ARG A 406 22.12 -13.37 12.30
N LEU A 407 21.04 -12.79 12.80
CA LEU A 407 19.86 -12.49 12.01
C LEU A 407 20.17 -11.49 10.90
N GLN A 408 20.93 -10.44 11.18
CA GLN A 408 21.40 -9.46 10.19
C GLN A 408 22.22 -10.11 9.09
N ALA A 409 23.15 -11.00 9.45
CA ALA A 409 24.00 -11.70 8.48
C ALA A 409 23.16 -12.65 7.60
N ALA A 410 22.26 -13.44 8.20
CA ALA A 410 21.39 -14.36 7.46
C ALA A 410 20.40 -13.61 6.53
N ASP A 411 19.81 -12.52 7.00
CA ASP A 411 18.90 -11.68 6.20
C ASP A 411 19.64 -11.02 5.02
N ALA A 412 20.86 -10.54 5.23
CA ALA A 412 21.70 -9.98 4.17
C ALA A 412 22.01 -11.00 3.06
N ILE A 413 22.28 -12.27 3.42
CA ILE A 413 22.50 -13.35 2.45
C ILE A 413 21.23 -13.61 1.63
N LEU A 414 20.07 -13.68 2.28
CA LEU A 414 18.79 -13.90 1.60
C LEU A 414 18.52 -12.77 0.58
N ILE A 415 18.65 -11.53 1.02
CA ILE A 415 18.38 -10.35 0.17
C ILE A 415 19.36 -10.28 -1.01
N ASP A 416 20.64 -10.57 -0.78
CA ASP A 416 21.67 -10.62 -1.83
C ASP A 416 21.33 -11.67 -2.91
N GLU A 417 21.00 -12.89 -2.52
CA GLU A 417 20.68 -13.96 -3.47
C GLU A 417 19.36 -13.72 -4.22
N LEU A 418 18.33 -13.21 -3.55
CA LEU A 418 17.07 -12.84 -4.20
C LEU A 418 17.27 -11.68 -5.20
N SER A 419 18.12 -10.71 -4.86
CA SER A 419 18.45 -9.59 -5.73
C SER A 419 19.21 -10.05 -6.99
N LYS A 420 20.23 -10.91 -6.83
CA LYS A 420 21.01 -11.51 -7.94
C LYS A 420 20.14 -12.36 -8.86
N ALA A 421 19.16 -13.05 -8.30
CA ALA A 421 18.21 -13.87 -9.05
C ALA A 421 17.04 -13.08 -9.67
N GLY A 422 16.97 -11.75 -9.47
CA GLY A 422 15.96 -10.87 -10.05
C GLY A 422 14.57 -10.94 -9.40
N PHE A 423 14.44 -11.54 -8.21
CA PHE A 423 13.19 -11.59 -7.45
C PHE A 423 12.89 -10.30 -6.69
N LEU A 424 13.89 -9.46 -6.41
CA LEU A 424 13.76 -8.16 -5.77
C LEU A 424 14.00 -7.04 -6.79
N GLY A 425 13.09 -6.07 -6.89
CA GLY A 425 13.40 -4.81 -7.55
C GLY A 425 13.02 -4.64 -9.02
N ARG A 426 12.07 -5.41 -9.57
CA ARG A 426 11.37 -5.05 -10.81
C ARG A 426 9.84 -5.09 -10.61
N ARG A 427 9.30 -4.22 -9.78
CA ARG A 427 7.94 -3.72 -10.01
C ARG A 427 8.07 -2.49 -10.90
N ASN A 428 7.48 -2.65 -12.11
CA ASN A 428 7.21 -1.63 -13.13
C ASN A 428 8.30 -1.35 -14.16
N ALA A 429 8.30 -2.19 -15.18
CA ALA A 429 7.95 -1.59 -16.46
C ALA A 429 6.43 -1.40 -16.46
N ILE A 430 5.92 -0.23 -16.04
CA ILE A 430 4.70 0.30 -16.64
C ILE A 430 5.03 0.33 -18.12
N SER A 431 4.30 -0.47 -18.87
CA SER A 431 4.40 -0.58 -20.31
C SER A 431 4.46 0.83 -20.90
N SER A 432 5.69 1.26 -21.25
CA SER A 432 5.86 2.24 -22.29
C SER A 432 5.15 1.64 -23.50
N ILE A 433 4.02 2.22 -23.85
CA ILE A 433 3.34 2.00 -25.12
C ILE A 433 4.35 2.42 -26.19
N THR A 434 5.11 1.45 -26.68
CA THR A 434 5.91 1.63 -27.87
C THR A 434 4.93 1.62 -29.03
N PRO A 435 4.86 2.68 -29.86
CA PRO A 435 3.97 2.69 -31.01
C PRO A 435 4.35 1.52 -31.92
N ILE A 436 3.37 0.70 -32.26
CA ILE A 436 3.50 -0.35 -33.25
C ILE A 436 3.89 0.33 -34.57
N LYS A 437 5.14 0.18 -34.99
CA LYS A 437 5.54 0.51 -36.35
C LYS A 437 4.84 -0.50 -37.26
N THR A 438 3.90 -0.03 -38.06
CA THR A 438 3.35 -0.75 -39.19
C THR A 438 4.47 -0.99 -40.20
N GLY A 439 5.03 -2.20 -40.20
CA GLY A 439 5.97 -2.70 -41.17
C GLY A 439 5.25 -3.57 -42.19
N SER A 440 5.39 -3.21 -43.44
CA SER A 440 4.84 -3.83 -44.64
C SER A 440 5.11 -5.33 -44.74
N LEU A 441 4.08 -6.09 -45.10
CA LEU A 441 4.14 -7.46 -45.58
C LEU A 441 4.98 -7.54 -46.88
N SER A 442 6.06 -8.30 -46.84
CA SER A 442 6.68 -8.83 -48.08
C SER A 442 6.65 -10.35 -48.03
N ALA A 443 6.11 -10.92 -49.11
CA ALA A 443 5.90 -12.33 -49.31
C ALA A 443 7.18 -13.09 -49.62
N GLY A 444 7.22 -14.36 -49.20
CA GLY A 444 7.84 -15.45 -49.98
C GLY A 444 9.24 -15.87 -49.59
N ARG A 445 9.35 -17.09 -49.01
CA ARG A 445 10.25 -18.14 -49.50
C ARG A 445 9.97 -19.48 -48.81
N THR A 446 9.58 -20.45 -49.61
CA THR A 446 9.52 -21.88 -49.29
C THR A 446 10.92 -22.48 -49.25
N GLY A 447 11.29 -23.13 -48.14
CA GLY A 447 12.49 -23.96 -48.00
C GLY A 447 12.22 -25.15 -47.07
N PRO A 448 12.93 -26.29 -47.21
CA PRO A 448 12.50 -27.59 -46.68
C PRO A 448 12.64 -27.70 -45.17
N LEU A 449 11.71 -28.49 -44.57
CA LEU A 449 11.63 -28.86 -43.16
C LEU A 449 12.92 -29.59 -42.70
N THR A 450 13.76 -28.90 -41.98
CA THR A 450 14.76 -29.51 -41.09
C THR A 450 14.24 -29.47 -39.65
N ALA A 451 14.48 -30.57 -38.92
CA ALA A 451 14.03 -30.76 -37.54
C ALA A 451 14.35 -29.55 -36.66
N ARG A 452 13.33 -28.99 -36.01
CA ARG A 452 13.50 -27.95 -35.01
C ARG A 452 14.20 -28.53 -33.79
N PRO A 453 15.26 -27.90 -33.28
CA PRO A 453 15.70 -28.15 -31.91
C PRO A 453 14.57 -27.76 -30.98
N THR A 454 14.26 -28.63 -29.99
CA THR A 454 13.35 -28.34 -28.92
C THR A 454 13.77 -27.04 -28.22
N ALA A 455 12.99 -25.98 -28.40
CA ALA A 455 13.18 -24.75 -27.66
C ALA A 455 13.12 -25.07 -26.16
N PRO A 456 14.02 -24.51 -25.33
CA PRO A 456 13.86 -24.62 -23.89
C PRO A 456 12.48 -24.08 -23.51
N LEU A 457 11.76 -24.79 -22.64
CA LEU A 457 10.51 -24.37 -22.04
C LEU A 457 10.64 -22.90 -21.64
N ALA A 458 9.77 -22.05 -22.18
CA ALA A 458 9.72 -20.65 -21.80
C ALA A 458 9.69 -20.59 -20.27
N SER A 459 10.68 -19.93 -19.67
CA SER A 459 10.73 -19.70 -18.23
C SER A 459 9.44 -18.99 -17.83
N GLU A 460 8.69 -19.56 -16.92
CA GLU A 460 7.51 -18.88 -16.35
C GLU A 460 7.92 -17.47 -15.90
N PRO A 461 7.06 -16.46 -16.09
CA PRO A 461 7.38 -15.10 -15.67
C PRO A 461 7.66 -15.10 -14.17
N ILE A 462 8.83 -14.58 -13.78
CA ILE A 462 9.22 -14.46 -12.37
C ILE A 462 8.24 -13.55 -11.67
N THR A 463 7.44 -14.11 -10.76
CA THR A 463 6.56 -13.32 -9.89
C THR A 463 7.43 -12.58 -8.87
N PRO A 464 7.45 -11.24 -8.86
CA PRO A 464 8.30 -10.50 -7.94
C PRO A 464 7.88 -10.73 -6.49
N VAL A 465 8.86 -10.93 -5.62
CA VAL A 465 8.66 -11.04 -4.18
C VAL A 465 8.33 -9.66 -3.62
N ALA A 466 7.21 -9.55 -2.91
CA ALA A 466 6.77 -8.29 -2.31
C ALA A 466 7.52 -8.00 -1.01
N GLN A 467 7.77 -9.04 -0.21
CA GLN A 467 8.56 -8.97 1.03
C GLN A 467 9.27 -10.29 1.28
N ALA A 468 10.55 -10.23 1.68
CA ALA A 468 11.32 -11.37 2.13
C ALA A 468 12.21 -11.02 3.32
N PHE A 469 12.38 -11.95 4.23
CA PHE A 469 13.21 -11.80 5.41
C PHE A 469 13.53 -13.15 6.05
N VAL A 470 14.52 -13.11 6.93
CA VAL A 470 14.84 -14.24 7.80
C VAL A 470 14.25 -14.01 9.19
N VAL A 471 13.78 -15.08 9.83
CA VAL A 471 13.33 -15.14 11.23
C VAL A 471 14.25 -16.10 11.98
N LEU A 472 14.80 -15.66 13.10
CA LEU A 472 15.62 -16.50 13.95
C LEU A 472 14.76 -17.16 15.03
N LEU A 473 14.68 -18.50 14.99
CA LEU A 473 13.84 -19.27 15.89
C LEU A 473 14.60 -19.63 17.19
N PRO A 474 13.95 -19.62 18.37
CA PRO A 474 14.57 -20.03 19.63
C PRO A 474 14.63 -21.55 19.77
N VAL A 475 14.83 -22.25 18.67
CA VAL A 475 14.89 -23.71 18.59
C VAL A 475 16.29 -24.13 18.19
N ARG A 476 16.95 -24.90 19.06
CA ARG A 476 18.23 -25.49 18.73
C ARG A 476 18.04 -26.87 18.09
N SER A 477 18.61 -27.05 16.92
CA SER A 477 18.61 -28.32 16.20
C SER A 477 19.98 -28.99 16.28
N VAL A 478 19.99 -30.30 16.20
CA VAL A 478 21.23 -31.05 16.07
C VAL A 478 21.77 -30.93 14.64
N GLY A 479 23.05 -30.68 14.50
CA GLY A 479 23.77 -30.68 13.24
C GLY A 479 25.06 -31.50 13.38
N VAL A 480 25.67 -31.80 12.23
CA VAL A 480 27.00 -32.42 12.17
C VAL A 480 27.87 -31.51 11.33
N MET A 481 28.90 -30.93 11.91
CA MET A 481 29.85 -30.05 11.24
C MET A 481 31.28 -30.52 11.63
N GLY A 482 32.08 -30.90 10.61
CA GLY A 482 33.43 -31.39 10.82
C GLY A 482 33.50 -32.58 11.76
N ASP A 483 32.68 -33.59 11.56
CA ASP A 483 32.56 -34.84 12.36
C ASP A 483 32.14 -34.66 13.83
N GLN A 484 31.76 -33.42 14.22
CA GLN A 484 31.25 -33.14 15.56
C GLN A 484 29.75 -32.79 15.52
N ARG A 485 29.04 -33.22 16.59
CA ARG A 485 27.66 -32.79 16.79
C ARG A 485 27.62 -31.34 17.26
N THR A 486 26.80 -30.54 16.61
CA THR A 486 26.52 -29.16 16.98
C THR A 486 25.07 -28.97 17.38
N TYR A 487 24.80 -28.04 18.29
CA TYR A 487 23.44 -27.66 18.71
C TYR A 487 23.28 -26.14 18.51
N GLN A 488 22.76 -25.78 17.35
CA GLN A 488 22.67 -24.37 16.92
C GLN A 488 21.23 -24.01 16.57
N GLU A 489 20.97 -22.71 16.41
CA GLU A 489 19.64 -22.20 16.14
C GLU A 489 19.17 -22.51 14.72
N THR A 490 17.85 -22.43 14.54
CA THR A 490 17.20 -22.62 13.25
C THR A 490 16.77 -21.27 12.71
N ALA A 491 17.04 -20.98 11.44
CA ALA A 491 16.53 -19.83 10.73
C ALA A 491 15.36 -20.22 9.84
N ALA A 492 14.30 -19.43 9.83
CA ALA A 492 13.18 -19.56 8.90
C ALA A 492 13.23 -18.46 7.85
N ILE A 493 13.13 -18.83 6.58
CA ILE A 493 12.96 -17.91 5.48
C ILE A 493 11.47 -17.65 5.30
N ARG A 494 11.05 -16.39 5.28
CA ARG A 494 9.73 -15.94 4.90
C ARG A 494 9.84 -15.09 3.62
N ALA A 495 9.19 -15.50 2.53
CA ALA A 495 9.07 -14.72 1.31
C ALA A 495 7.63 -14.80 0.81
N VAL A 496 7.04 -13.64 0.51
CA VAL A 496 5.63 -13.54 0.11
C VAL A 496 5.44 -12.72 -1.15
N THR A 497 4.41 -13.08 -1.89
CA THR A 497 3.84 -12.31 -2.98
C THR A 497 2.51 -11.72 -2.52
N THR A 498 2.28 -10.46 -2.79
CA THR A 498 1.04 -9.75 -2.44
C THR A 498 0.92 -8.48 -3.27
N GLU A 499 -0.29 -8.00 -3.45
CA GLU A 499 -0.58 -6.72 -4.10
C GLU A 499 -0.94 -5.63 -3.08
N ASP A 500 -1.62 -6.00 -1.99
CA ASP A 500 -2.26 -5.09 -1.05
C ASP A 500 -1.79 -5.26 0.41
N PHE A 501 -0.98 -6.27 0.71
CA PHE A 501 -0.57 -6.69 2.06
C PHE A 501 -1.73 -7.12 3.00
N MET A 502 -2.98 -7.07 2.52
CA MET A 502 -4.14 -7.61 3.25
C MET A 502 -4.19 -9.13 3.11
N THR A 503 -3.96 -9.59 1.88
CA THR A 503 -3.79 -11.01 1.55
C THR A 503 -2.39 -11.24 1.00
N ALA A 504 -1.79 -12.38 1.32
CA ALA A 504 -0.47 -12.74 0.80
C ALA A 504 -0.36 -14.25 0.62
N ASP A 505 0.34 -14.66 -0.41
CA ASP A 505 0.74 -16.05 -0.58
C ASP A 505 2.27 -16.17 -0.45
N TRP A 506 2.77 -17.37 -0.09
CA TRP A 506 4.20 -17.60 -0.07
C TRP A 506 4.77 -17.60 -1.48
N ALA A 507 5.95 -17.02 -1.67
CA ALA A 507 6.61 -16.94 -2.96
C ALA A 507 7.15 -18.32 -3.37
N ARG A 508 6.86 -18.75 -4.64
CA ARG A 508 7.38 -20.02 -5.18
C ARG A 508 8.81 -19.79 -5.69
N LEU A 509 9.75 -19.71 -4.74
CA LEU A 509 11.15 -19.56 -5.08
C LEU A 509 11.71 -20.89 -5.65
N PRO A 510 12.60 -20.85 -6.66
CA PRO A 510 13.27 -22.03 -7.19
C PRO A 510 14.00 -22.80 -6.07
N HIS A 511 13.89 -24.13 -6.07
CA HIS A 511 14.54 -24.96 -5.07
C HIS A 511 16.07 -24.78 -5.04
N ASP A 512 16.71 -24.60 -6.20
CA ASP A 512 18.15 -24.33 -6.30
C ASP A 512 18.55 -23.02 -5.63
N LEU A 513 17.70 -22.00 -5.74
CA LEU A 513 17.92 -20.72 -5.06
C LEU A 513 17.78 -20.90 -3.53
N LEU A 514 16.73 -21.60 -3.07
CA LEU A 514 16.55 -21.93 -1.65
C LEU A 514 17.72 -22.74 -1.11
N ALA A 515 18.19 -23.75 -1.85
CA ALA A 515 19.36 -24.54 -1.49
C ALA A 515 20.62 -23.69 -1.37
N LYS A 516 20.84 -22.76 -2.33
CA LYS A 516 21.96 -21.82 -2.31
C LYS A 516 21.94 -20.90 -1.11
N VAL A 517 20.76 -20.28 -0.80
CA VAL A 517 20.58 -19.42 0.37
C VAL A 517 20.83 -20.22 1.66
N ALA A 518 20.24 -21.41 1.79
CA ALA A 518 20.42 -22.26 2.96
C ALA A 518 21.88 -22.64 3.19
N ASN A 519 22.58 -23.05 2.12
CA ASN A 519 24.01 -23.39 2.19
C ASN A 519 24.85 -22.19 2.62
N ARG A 520 24.60 -21.02 2.07
CA ARG A 520 25.33 -19.79 2.44
C ARG A 520 25.07 -19.44 3.90
N ILE A 521 23.81 -19.44 4.35
CA ILE A 521 23.48 -19.12 5.75
C ILE A 521 24.19 -20.06 6.72
N VAL A 522 24.13 -21.39 6.48
CA VAL A 522 24.74 -22.37 7.37
C VAL A 522 26.28 -22.30 7.38
N ASN A 523 26.90 -21.94 6.27
CA ASN A 523 28.36 -21.88 6.17
C ASN A 523 28.96 -20.51 6.53
N GLU A 524 28.22 -19.42 6.36
CA GLU A 524 28.74 -18.05 6.54
C GLU A 524 28.27 -17.43 7.88
N VAL A 525 27.23 -18.00 8.54
CA VAL A 525 26.66 -17.42 9.77
C VAL A 525 26.82 -18.40 10.95
N ASP A 526 27.73 -18.08 11.83
CA ASP A 526 27.95 -18.89 13.03
C ASP A 526 26.71 -18.94 13.92
N GLY A 527 26.39 -20.15 14.43
CA GLY A 527 25.27 -20.37 15.35
C GLY A 527 23.96 -20.74 14.67
N ILE A 528 23.93 -20.90 13.34
CA ILE A 528 22.82 -21.43 12.57
C ILE A 528 23.23 -22.71 11.85
N ASN A 529 22.55 -23.82 12.10
CA ASN A 529 22.82 -25.10 11.43
C ASN A 529 21.62 -25.66 10.66
N ARG A 530 20.50 -24.95 10.62
CA ARG A 530 19.28 -25.35 9.92
C ARG A 530 18.53 -24.17 9.36
N VAL A 531 18.06 -24.32 8.11
CA VAL A 531 17.19 -23.36 7.44
C VAL A 531 15.90 -24.05 7.04
N VAL A 532 14.76 -23.41 7.30
CA VAL A 532 13.42 -23.85 6.89
C VAL A 532 12.75 -22.76 6.04
N TYR A 533 11.76 -23.13 5.24
CA TYR A 533 10.98 -22.18 4.43
C TYR A 533 9.52 -22.18 4.88
N ASP A 534 8.98 -21.00 5.19
CA ASP A 534 7.59 -20.83 5.58
C ASP A 534 6.69 -20.72 4.35
N ILE A 535 5.81 -21.73 4.18
CA ILE A 535 4.90 -21.90 3.04
C ILE A 535 3.44 -21.56 3.40
N THR A 536 3.22 -20.77 4.46
CA THR A 536 1.87 -20.43 4.93
C THR A 536 1.37 -19.16 4.26
N SER A 537 0.11 -19.16 3.80
CA SER A 537 -0.56 -17.97 3.25
C SER A 537 -1.14 -17.07 4.35
N LYS A 538 -1.42 -15.83 4.01
CA LYS A 538 -2.18 -14.87 4.82
C LYS A 538 -3.55 -14.60 4.17
N PRO A 539 -4.69 -14.85 4.83
CA PRO A 539 -4.85 -15.62 6.06
C PRO A 539 -4.51 -17.11 5.88
N PRO A 540 -4.38 -17.96 6.94
CA PRO A 540 -4.61 -17.62 8.35
C PRO A 540 -3.40 -17.00 9.05
N ALA A 541 -2.16 -17.18 8.54
CA ALA A 541 -0.99 -16.57 9.13
C ALA A 541 -0.86 -15.07 8.81
N THR A 542 0.02 -14.37 9.53
CA THR A 542 0.47 -13.02 9.20
C THR A 542 1.71 -13.06 8.31
N ILE A 543 2.15 -11.90 7.80
CA ILE A 543 3.43 -11.82 7.06
C ILE A 543 4.58 -11.88 8.05
N GLU A 544 4.59 -11.01 9.08
CA GLU A 544 5.56 -11.09 10.18
C GLU A 544 5.17 -12.23 11.14
N TRP A 545 6.14 -12.76 11.87
CA TRP A 545 5.92 -13.88 12.81
C TRP A 545 5.57 -13.41 14.23
N GLU A 546 6.06 -12.25 14.65
CA GLU A 546 5.74 -11.57 15.92
C GLU A 546 5.16 -10.18 15.70
#